data_751abdcb5b21290d0a0c3950c12145e5
#
_entry.id   751abdcb5b21290d0a0c3950c12145e5
#
_cell.length_a   1.000
_cell.length_b   1.000
_cell.length_c   1.000
_cell.angle_alpha   90.00
_cell.angle_beta   90.00
_cell.angle_gamma   90.00
#
_symmetry.space_group_name_H-M   'P 1'
#
loop_
_entity.id
_entity.type
_entity.pdbx_description
1 polymer ?
#
loop_
_entity_poly.entity_id
_entity_poly.type
_entity_poly.pdbx_seq_one_letter_code
_entity_poly.pdbx_strand_id
1 'polypeptide(L)'
;METIGLDAFKSNKIRPTLAGLADSKDTGKAVDVMLGITNPFSFEIPEYLGYNIKILKGNFRCLEIVLNRSGESNAICPLYFNGAINFYKELPRPSDSIEIERVYREIENKKLKANKVSLLAFAITNKLNKILNYGKN
;
A
#
# COMPACT_ATOMS: atom_id res chain seq x y z
N MET A 1 -22.17 11.72 -4.05
CA MET A 1 -22.28 10.77 -5.16
C MET A 1 -21.21 10.96 -6.23
N GLU A 2 -20.88 12.15 -6.56
CA GLU A 2 -19.84 12.48 -7.55
C GLU A 2 -18.42 12.11 -7.10
N THR A 3 -18.17 12.09 -5.78
CA THR A 3 -16.89 11.70 -5.19
C THR A 3 -16.54 10.23 -5.43
N ILE A 4 -17.52 9.31 -5.45
CA ILE A 4 -17.30 7.89 -5.73
C ILE A 4 -16.86 7.68 -7.18
N GLY A 5 -17.49 8.39 -8.12
CA GLY A 5 -17.12 8.35 -9.53
C GLY A 5 -15.72 8.91 -9.79
N LEU A 6 -15.33 9.96 -9.07
CA LEU A 6 -14.01 10.58 -9.18
C LEU A 6 -12.89 9.65 -8.67
N ASP A 7 -13.12 8.98 -7.55
CA ASP A 7 -12.15 8.04 -6.98
C ASP A 7 -12.00 6.79 -7.86
N ALA A 8 -13.09 6.27 -8.40
CA ALA A 8 -13.06 5.19 -9.38
C ALA A 8 -12.31 5.60 -10.66
N PHE A 9 -12.52 6.82 -11.13
CA PHE A 9 -11.80 7.36 -12.29
C PHE A 9 -10.29 7.48 -12.00
N LYS A 10 -9.91 8.00 -10.84
CA LYS A 10 -8.52 8.07 -10.42
C LYS A 10 -7.88 6.68 -10.32
N SER A 11 -8.58 5.73 -9.71
CA SER A 11 -8.12 4.36 -9.57
C SER A 11 -7.86 3.70 -10.93
N ASN A 12 -8.77 3.86 -11.89
CA ASN A 12 -8.61 3.32 -13.23
C ASN A 12 -7.44 3.98 -13.97
N LYS A 13 -7.20 5.26 -13.74
CA LYS A 13 -6.13 6.01 -14.40
C LYS A 13 -4.73 5.59 -13.95
N ILE A 14 -4.57 5.11 -12.73
CA ILE A 14 -3.28 4.65 -12.20
C ILE A 14 -2.99 3.18 -12.46
N ARG A 15 -3.95 2.43 -12.98
CA ARG A 15 -3.72 1.02 -13.32
C ARG A 15 -2.67 0.90 -14.43
N PRO A 16 -1.73 -0.04 -14.30
CA PRO A 16 -0.73 -0.25 -15.35
C PRO A 16 -1.40 -0.76 -16.64
N THR A 17 -1.05 -0.17 -17.76
CA THR A 17 -1.58 -0.54 -19.08
C THR A 17 -0.45 -0.61 -20.09
N LEU A 18 -0.66 -1.37 -21.18
CA LEU A 18 0.24 -1.37 -22.31
C LEU A 18 0.41 0.03 -22.94
N ALA A 19 -0.67 0.81 -22.97
CA ALA A 19 -0.65 2.17 -23.48
C ALA A 19 0.21 3.12 -22.62
N GLY A 20 0.38 2.81 -21.33
CA GLY A 20 1.27 3.55 -20.42
C GLY A 20 2.75 3.39 -20.72
N LEU A 21 3.11 2.42 -21.56
CA LEU A 21 4.48 2.20 -22.06
C LEU A 21 4.74 2.94 -23.38
N ALA A 22 4.13 4.11 -23.56
CA ALA A 22 4.11 4.83 -24.84
C ALA A 22 5.49 5.07 -25.46
N ASP A 23 6.53 5.21 -24.64
CA ASP A 23 7.91 5.42 -25.12
C ASP A 23 8.65 4.12 -25.48
N SER A 24 8.04 2.96 -25.21
CA SER A 24 8.64 1.64 -25.42
C SER A 24 7.70 0.69 -26.16
N LYS A 25 7.13 1.13 -27.25
CA LYS A 25 6.23 0.29 -28.09
C LYS A 25 6.87 -1.06 -28.47
N ASP A 26 8.17 -1.09 -28.62
CA ASP A 26 8.92 -2.29 -28.99
C ASP A 26 9.08 -3.25 -27.79
N THR A 27 9.08 -2.75 -26.56
CA THR A 27 9.15 -3.60 -25.35
C THR A 27 7.92 -4.51 -25.24
N GLY A 28 6.72 -3.98 -25.51
CA GLY A 28 5.49 -4.77 -25.49
C GLY A 28 5.45 -5.87 -26.57
N LYS A 29 6.20 -5.72 -27.66
CA LYS A 29 6.33 -6.73 -28.72
C LYS A 29 7.36 -7.82 -28.39
N ALA A 30 8.35 -7.49 -27.56
CA ALA A 30 9.48 -8.35 -27.25
C ALA A 30 9.24 -9.28 -26.04
N VAL A 31 8.23 -9.00 -25.21
CA VAL A 31 7.94 -9.74 -24.00
C VAL A 31 6.71 -10.63 -24.14
N ASP A 32 6.75 -11.80 -23.49
CA ASP A 32 5.62 -12.74 -23.46
C ASP A 32 4.69 -12.46 -22.28
N VAL A 33 5.23 -11.99 -21.16
CA VAL A 33 4.49 -11.65 -19.95
C VAL A 33 4.97 -10.29 -19.43
N MET A 34 4.03 -9.44 -19.09
CA MET A 34 4.29 -8.14 -18.48
C MET A 34 3.48 -8.00 -17.20
N LEU A 35 4.16 -7.69 -16.12
CA LEU A 35 3.58 -7.44 -14.80
C LEU A 35 3.70 -5.96 -14.45
N GLY A 36 2.64 -5.40 -13.90
CA GLY A 36 2.64 -4.04 -13.37
C GLY A 36 2.41 -4.05 -11.86
N ILE A 37 3.13 -3.20 -11.14
CA ILE A 37 2.93 -2.98 -9.71
C ILE A 37 2.44 -1.56 -9.50
N THR A 38 1.36 -1.40 -8.75
CA THR A 38 0.77 -0.10 -8.41
C THR A 38 0.86 0.16 -6.91
N ASN A 39 1.19 1.40 -6.55
CA ASN A 39 1.13 1.91 -5.19
C ASN A 39 0.09 3.05 -5.11
N PRO A 40 -1.18 2.74 -4.80
CA PRO A 40 -2.23 3.76 -4.79
C PRO A 40 -2.03 4.87 -3.76
N PHE A 41 -1.36 4.57 -2.66
CA PHE A 41 -1.08 5.56 -1.61
C PHE A 41 -0.23 6.74 -2.12
N SER A 42 0.68 6.49 -3.04
CA SER A 42 1.50 7.55 -3.65
C SER A 42 0.69 8.53 -4.51
N PHE A 43 -0.52 8.15 -4.91
CA PHE A 43 -1.46 8.98 -5.67
C PHE A 43 -2.58 9.58 -4.81
N GLU A 44 -2.47 9.45 -3.49
CA GLU A 44 -3.46 9.97 -2.51
C GLU A 44 -4.88 9.43 -2.72
N ILE A 45 -4.99 8.18 -3.17
CA ILE A 45 -6.27 7.51 -3.42
C ILE A 45 -6.73 6.83 -2.13
N PRO A 46 -7.96 7.12 -1.62
CA PRO A 46 -8.46 6.57 -0.37
C PRO A 46 -8.92 5.12 -0.47
N GLU A 47 -9.29 4.67 -1.66
CA GLU A 47 -9.77 3.32 -1.93
C GLU A 47 -9.27 2.85 -3.29
N TYR A 48 -8.86 1.57 -3.39
CA TYR A 48 -8.39 0.96 -4.62
C TYR A 48 -8.88 -0.49 -4.68
N LEU A 49 -9.67 -0.82 -5.71
CA LEU A 49 -10.20 -2.17 -5.94
C LEU A 49 -10.90 -2.79 -4.72
N GLY A 50 -11.60 -1.98 -3.93
CA GLY A 50 -12.30 -2.40 -2.72
C GLY A 50 -11.45 -2.43 -1.45
N TYR A 51 -10.17 -2.08 -1.53
CA TYR A 51 -9.27 -2.00 -0.37
C TYR A 51 -9.22 -0.59 0.21
N ASN A 52 -9.22 -0.50 1.54
CA ASN A 52 -9.12 0.77 2.25
C ASN A 52 -7.66 1.23 2.33
N ILE A 53 -7.27 2.11 1.44
CA ILE A 53 -5.90 2.63 1.37
C ILE A 53 -5.59 3.61 2.51
N LYS A 54 -6.60 4.21 3.12
CA LYS A 54 -6.42 5.04 4.32
C LYS A 54 -5.86 4.24 5.50
N ILE A 55 -6.20 2.97 5.61
CA ILE A 55 -5.70 2.05 6.63
C ILE A 55 -4.39 1.40 6.18
N LEU A 56 -4.36 0.84 4.97
CA LEU A 56 -3.20 0.14 4.42
C LEU A 56 -2.03 1.07 4.12
N LYS A 57 -2.33 2.29 3.65
CA LYS A 57 -1.34 3.31 3.31
C LYS A 57 -0.24 2.76 2.37
N GLY A 58 1.01 3.05 2.67
CA GLY A 58 2.17 2.58 1.90
C GLY A 58 2.46 1.08 2.00
N ASN A 59 1.68 0.34 2.79
CA ASN A 59 1.81 -1.12 2.90
C ASN A 59 0.97 -1.89 1.86
N PHE A 60 0.29 -1.21 0.96
CA PHE A 60 -0.47 -1.84 -0.11
C PHE A 60 0.29 -1.79 -1.43
N ARG A 61 0.28 -2.91 -2.15
CA ARG A 61 0.71 -2.98 -3.56
C ARG A 61 -0.29 -3.83 -4.31
N CYS A 62 -0.56 -3.47 -5.56
CA CYS A 62 -1.35 -4.29 -6.46
C CYS A 62 -0.46 -4.76 -7.61
N LEU A 63 -0.31 -6.06 -7.72
CA LEU A 63 0.37 -6.70 -8.85
C LEU A 63 -0.68 -7.08 -9.88
N GLU A 64 -0.48 -6.67 -11.12
CA GLU A 64 -1.39 -6.98 -12.24
C GLU A 64 -0.65 -7.62 -13.40
N ILE A 65 -1.30 -8.59 -14.06
CA ILE A 65 -0.84 -9.11 -15.33
C ILE A 65 -1.35 -8.18 -16.44
N VAL A 66 -0.47 -7.35 -16.97
CA VAL A 66 -0.79 -6.36 -18.00
C VAL A 66 -0.85 -7.03 -19.37
N LEU A 67 0.06 -7.97 -19.63
CA LEU A 67 0.15 -8.74 -20.85
C LEU A 67 0.52 -10.19 -20.52
N ASN A 68 -0.19 -11.14 -21.12
CA ASN A 68 0.18 -12.55 -21.11
C ASN A 68 -0.24 -13.17 -22.45
N ARG A 69 0.73 -13.48 -23.29
CA ARG A 69 0.46 -14.02 -24.65
C ARG A 69 0.01 -15.48 -24.64
N SER A 70 0.34 -16.21 -23.57
CA SER A 70 0.06 -17.63 -23.48
C SER A 70 -1.13 -17.97 -22.58
N GLY A 71 -1.79 -16.98 -21.97
CA GLY A 71 -2.87 -17.22 -21.03
C GLY A 71 -3.70 -15.97 -20.72
N GLU A 72 -4.32 -15.95 -19.55
CA GLU A 72 -5.16 -14.85 -19.12
C GLU A 72 -4.34 -13.60 -18.80
N SER A 73 -4.86 -12.46 -19.20
CA SER A 73 -4.40 -11.14 -18.77
C SER A 73 -5.40 -10.49 -17.80
N ASN A 74 -5.04 -9.38 -17.21
CA ASN A 74 -5.86 -8.62 -16.26
C ASN A 74 -6.10 -9.31 -14.90
N ALA A 75 -5.42 -10.40 -14.60
CA ALA A 75 -5.43 -10.96 -13.25
C ALA A 75 -4.73 -10.00 -12.29
N ILE A 76 -5.29 -9.85 -11.09
CA ILE A 76 -4.79 -8.96 -10.06
C ILE A 76 -4.42 -9.77 -8.81
N CYS A 77 -3.33 -9.36 -8.16
CA CYS A 77 -2.89 -9.91 -6.89
C CYS A 77 -2.63 -8.76 -5.92
N PRO A 78 -3.55 -8.47 -5.01
CA PRO A 78 -3.36 -7.43 -4.00
C PRO A 78 -2.43 -7.95 -2.89
N LEU A 79 -1.44 -7.14 -2.53
CA LEU A 79 -0.37 -7.51 -1.63
C LEU A 79 -0.25 -6.54 -0.46
N TYR A 80 -0.03 -7.09 0.72
CA TYR A 80 0.54 -6.36 1.83
C TYR A 80 2.06 -6.31 1.64
N PHE A 81 2.63 -5.12 1.73
CA PHE A 81 4.07 -4.89 1.56
C PHE A 81 4.68 -4.28 2.81
N ASN A 82 5.73 -4.90 3.32
CA ASN A 82 6.56 -4.34 4.37
C ASN A 82 7.93 -3.98 3.80
N GLY A 83 8.14 -2.69 3.54
CA GLY A 83 9.36 -2.19 2.93
C GLY A 83 10.61 -2.32 3.80
N ALA A 84 10.45 -2.36 5.12
CA ALA A 84 11.59 -2.48 6.05
C ALA A 84 12.33 -3.80 5.91
N ILE A 85 11.62 -4.87 5.57
CA ILE A 85 12.17 -6.21 5.43
C ILE A 85 11.95 -6.81 4.03
N ASN A 86 11.47 -5.98 3.10
CA ASN A 86 11.15 -6.38 1.72
C ASN A 86 10.23 -7.61 1.65
N PHE A 87 9.19 -7.62 2.47
CA PHE A 87 8.26 -8.73 2.63
C PHE A 87 6.92 -8.43 1.94
N TYR A 88 6.42 -9.42 1.19
CA TYR A 88 5.12 -9.38 0.52
C TYR A 88 4.23 -10.52 1.01
N LYS A 89 2.96 -10.23 1.21
CA LYS A 89 1.94 -11.23 1.54
C LYS A 89 0.65 -10.91 0.79
N GLU A 90 0.04 -11.91 0.19
CA GLU A 90 -1.25 -11.74 -0.45
C GLU A 90 -2.32 -11.34 0.55
N LEU A 91 -3.15 -10.37 0.18
CA LEU A 91 -4.27 -9.91 0.98
C LEU A 91 -5.54 -10.74 0.69
N PRO A 92 -6.41 -10.90 1.70
CA PRO A 92 -7.74 -11.47 1.48
C PRO A 92 -8.53 -10.64 0.46
N ARG A 93 -9.49 -11.27 -0.22
CA ARG A 93 -10.38 -10.55 -1.14
C ARG A 93 -11.25 -9.54 -0.37
N PRO A 94 -11.61 -8.39 -0.97
CA PRO A 94 -12.50 -7.43 -0.32
C PRO A 94 -13.89 -8.00 0.00
N SER A 95 -14.32 -9.01 -0.75
CA SER A 95 -15.57 -9.74 -0.52
C SER A 95 -15.54 -10.63 0.73
N ASP A 96 -14.34 -11.01 1.20
CA ASP A 96 -14.16 -11.72 2.46
C ASP A 96 -14.05 -10.73 3.60
N SER A 97 -15.20 -10.22 4.03
CA SER A 97 -15.29 -9.14 5.00
C SER A 97 -14.67 -9.48 6.35
N ILE A 98 -14.70 -10.73 6.78
CA ILE A 98 -14.16 -11.17 8.07
C ILE A 98 -12.63 -11.11 8.05
N GLU A 99 -12.01 -11.68 7.04
CA GLU A 99 -10.56 -11.74 6.94
C GLU A 99 -9.93 -10.37 6.65
N ILE A 100 -10.55 -9.57 5.78
CA ILE A 100 -10.02 -8.23 5.48
C ILE A 100 -10.15 -7.28 6.68
N GLU A 101 -11.25 -7.36 7.44
CA GLU A 101 -11.42 -6.61 8.68
C GLU A 101 -10.38 -6.99 9.74
N ARG A 102 -10.05 -8.28 9.83
CA ARG A 102 -8.98 -8.76 10.71
C ARG A 102 -7.65 -8.11 10.35
N VAL A 103 -7.31 -8.06 9.07
CA VAL A 103 -6.08 -7.42 8.58
C VAL A 103 -6.06 -5.94 8.94
N TYR A 104 -7.15 -5.22 8.73
CA TYR A 104 -7.25 -3.80 9.07
C TYR A 104 -7.06 -3.55 10.57
N ARG A 105 -7.69 -4.36 11.42
CA ARG A 105 -7.52 -4.27 12.87
C ARG A 105 -6.08 -4.54 13.31
N GLU A 106 -5.44 -5.54 12.74
CA GLU A 106 -4.03 -5.83 13.04
C GLU A 106 -3.11 -4.66 12.69
N ILE A 107 -3.33 -4.03 11.55
CA ILE A 107 -2.55 -2.86 11.12
C ILE A 107 -2.76 -1.68 12.06
N GLU A 108 -4.01 -1.37 12.41
CA GLU A 108 -4.35 -0.29 13.34
C GLU A 108 -3.78 -0.54 14.73
N ASN A 109 -3.87 -1.76 15.24
CA ASN A 109 -3.30 -2.14 16.53
C ASN A 109 -1.77 -2.01 16.55
N LYS A 110 -1.09 -2.39 15.48
CA LYS A 110 0.37 -2.21 15.36
C LYS A 110 0.75 -0.72 15.38
N LYS A 111 -0.03 0.13 14.71
CA LYS A 111 0.18 1.58 14.74
C LYS A 111 -0.01 2.17 16.13
N LEU A 112 -1.05 1.76 16.86
CA LEU A 112 -1.30 2.19 18.22
C LEU A 112 -0.17 1.78 19.16
N LYS A 113 0.33 0.55 19.05
CA LYS A 113 1.48 0.08 19.84
C LYS A 113 2.76 0.87 19.52
N ALA A 114 3.03 1.12 18.25
CA ALA A 114 4.18 1.92 17.83
C ALA A 114 4.10 3.35 18.36
N ASN A 115 2.93 3.97 18.34
CA ASN A 115 2.69 5.30 18.87
C ASN A 115 2.89 5.34 20.40
N LYS A 116 2.40 4.34 21.13
CA LYS A 116 2.62 4.22 22.59
C LYS A 116 4.10 4.10 22.94
N VAL A 117 4.83 3.28 22.21
CA VAL A 117 6.28 3.12 22.41
C VAL A 117 7.01 4.43 22.13
N SER A 118 6.65 5.14 21.08
CA SER A 118 7.24 6.45 20.74
C SER A 118 6.97 7.51 21.82
N LEU A 119 5.75 7.57 22.35
CA LEU A 119 5.39 8.47 23.43
C LEU A 119 6.15 8.14 24.74
N LEU A 120 6.30 6.86 25.06
CA LEU A 120 7.10 6.41 26.22
C LEU A 120 8.56 6.78 26.05
N ALA A 121 9.15 6.55 24.88
CA ALA A 121 10.54 6.93 24.60
C ALA A 121 10.74 8.45 24.73
N PHE A 122 9.82 9.25 24.23
CA PHE A 122 9.84 10.70 24.35
C PHE A 122 9.76 11.16 25.81
N ALA A 123 8.85 10.58 26.61
CA ALA A 123 8.71 10.88 28.04
C ALA A 123 9.97 10.53 28.82
N ILE A 124 10.57 9.37 28.56
CA ILE A 124 11.84 8.94 29.20
C ILE A 124 12.97 9.89 28.81
N THR A 125 13.09 10.26 27.55
CA THR A 125 14.11 11.21 27.07
C THR A 125 13.97 12.57 27.76
N ASN A 126 12.76 13.08 27.92
CA ASN A 126 12.51 14.33 28.63
C ASN A 126 12.89 14.27 30.11
N LYS A 127 12.58 13.16 30.79
CA LYS A 127 13.01 12.94 32.17
C LYS A 127 14.53 12.92 32.32
N LEU A 128 15.23 12.21 31.44
CA LEU A 128 16.68 12.15 31.43
C LEU A 128 17.29 13.53 31.17
N ASN A 129 16.77 14.31 30.26
CA ASN A 129 17.24 15.66 30.00
C ASN A 129 17.05 16.59 31.20
N LYS A 130 15.95 16.49 31.92
CA LYS A 130 15.72 17.23 33.15
C LYS A 130 16.74 16.87 34.25
N ILE A 131 17.05 15.60 34.42
CA ILE A 131 18.05 15.10 35.36
C ILE A 131 19.45 15.63 34.98
N LEU A 132 19.83 15.54 33.73
CA LEU A 132 21.12 16.01 33.23
C LEU A 132 21.28 17.53 33.36
N ASN A 133 20.23 18.30 33.13
CA ASN A 133 20.27 19.76 33.24
C ASN A 133 20.24 20.25 34.70
N TYR A 134 19.68 19.48 35.60
CA TYR A 134 19.63 19.81 37.02
C TYR A 134 21.01 19.79 37.71
N GLY A 135 21.95 18.99 37.18
CA GLY A 135 23.33 18.92 37.70
C GLY A 135 24.31 19.95 37.12
N LYS A 136 23.84 20.89 36.31
CA LYS A 136 24.70 21.88 35.58
C LYS A 136 24.69 23.30 36.20
N ASN A 137 24.32 23.45 37.44
CA ASN A 137 24.39 24.74 38.12
C ASN A 137 25.75 24.94 38.82
#